data_7285a857fe07b6be5d04ddddb65d22cf
#
_entry.id   7285a857fe07b6be5d04ddddb65d22cf
#
_cell.length_a   1.000
_cell.length_b   1.000
_cell.length_c   1.000
_cell.angle_alpha   90.00
_cell.angle_beta   90.00
_cell.angle_gamma   90.00
#
_symmetry.space_group_name_H-M   'P 1'
#
loop_
_entity.id
_entity.type
_entity.pdbx_description
1 polymer ?
#
loop_
_entity_poly.entity_id
_entity_poly.type
_entity_poly.pdbx_seq_one_letter_code
_entity_poly.pdbx_strand_id
1 'polypeptide(L)'
;RRVLFRSALGAEVVPFPLKTECCGAAMGIPRRDITARLTGRILERAQAFGADAVVVACPLCHMNLDLRQRQAVGGSMKMPVLYFTQLMGLALGLPHQELGFEKLCVSPDELLRKIDAAQAAKAAAAKADEATEEAKA
;
A
#
# COMPACT_ATOMS: atom_id res chain seq x y z
N ARG A 1 3.39 -2.75 17.06
CA ARG A 1 4.14 -3.78 16.31
C ARG A 1 3.94 -3.69 14.78
N ARG A 2 2.71 -3.45 14.28
CA ARG A 2 2.46 -3.34 12.82
C ARG A 2 3.10 -2.11 12.17
N VAL A 3 3.23 -1.00 12.91
CA VAL A 3 3.88 0.23 12.46
C VAL A 3 5.38 0.01 12.27
N LEU A 4 6.05 -0.62 13.24
CA LEU A 4 7.50 -0.91 13.19
C LEU A 4 7.88 -1.78 11.99
N PHE A 5 7.08 -2.81 11.67
CA PHE A 5 7.32 -3.66 10.51
C PHE A 5 7.33 -2.88 9.20
N ARG A 6 6.33 -2.01 8.96
CA ARG A 6 6.24 -1.21 7.72
C ARG A 6 7.37 -0.20 7.62
N SER A 7 7.73 0.45 8.72
CA SER A 7 8.86 1.38 8.74
C SER A 7 10.20 0.68 8.50
N ALA A 8 10.37 -0.55 9.01
CA ALA A 8 11.57 -1.36 8.74
C ALA A 8 11.71 -1.72 7.25
N LEU A 9 10.60 -1.76 6.51
CA LEU A 9 10.58 -1.96 5.06
C LEU A 9 10.71 -0.65 4.26
N GLY A 10 11.02 0.48 4.91
CA GLY A 10 11.20 1.78 4.28
C GLY A 10 9.90 2.52 3.92
N ALA A 11 8.75 2.01 4.35
CA ALA A 11 7.46 2.67 4.11
C ALA A 11 7.15 3.67 5.22
N GLU A 12 6.77 4.89 4.85
CA GLU A 12 6.20 5.85 5.78
C GLU A 12 4.80 5.42 6.21
N VAL A 13 4.55 5.39 7.52
CA VAL A 13 3.26 4.96 8.06
C VAL A 13 2.39 6.16 8.38
N VAL A 14 1.41 6.41 7.52
CA VAL A 14 0.42 7.46 7.72
C VAL A 14 -0.51 7.11 8.90
N PRO A 15 -0.61 7.95 9.94
CA PRO A 15 -1.53 7.73 11.04
C PRO A 15 -2.94 8.14 10.65
N PHE A 16 -3.85 7.18 10.47
CA PHE A 16 -5.27 7.46 10.25
C PHE A 16 -6.17 6.64 11.21
N PRO A 17 -7.35 7.15 11.60
CA PRO A 17 -8.14 6.60 12.70
C PRO A 17 -8.63 5.16 12.52
N LEU A 18 -8.94 4.75 11.28
CA LEU A 18 -9.62 3.48 11.00
C LEU A 18 -8.68 2.33 10.59
N LYS A 19 -7.39 2.46 10.80
CA LYS A 19 -6.39 1.44 10.39
C LYS A 19 -6.50 0.07 11.09
N THR A 20 -7.28 -0.02 12.16
CA THR A 20 -7.53 -1.26 12.89
C THR A 20 -8.98 -1.74 12.77
N GLU A 21 -9.81 -1.00 12.04
CA GLU A 21 -11.21 -1.35 11.82
C GLU A 21 -11.36 -2.57 10.91
N CYS A 22 -12.47 -3.28 11.10
CA CYS A 22 -12.83 -4.40 10.24
C CYS A 22 -13.44 -3.90 8.93
N CYS A 23 -13.00 -4.44 7.79
CA CYS A 23 -13.59 -4.15 6.48
C CYS A 23 -14.99 -4.77 6.27
N GLY A 24 -15.49 -5.58 7.22
CA GLY A 24 -16.79 -6.21 7.12
C GLY A 24 -16.87 -7.39 6.14
N ALA A 25 -15.75 -8.07 5.86
CA ALA A 25 -15.70 -9.14 4.86
C ALA A 25 -16.70 -10.28 5.12
N ALA A 26 -16.95 -10.65 6.39
CA ALA A 26 -17.94 -11.65 6.75
C ALA A 26 -19.36 -11.28 6.29
N MET A 27 -19.67 -10.00 6.12
CA MET A 27 -20.93 -9.50 5.61
C MET A 27 -20.97 -9.36 4.08
N GLY A 28 -19.89 -9.71 3.40
CA GLY A 28 -19.74 -9.50 1.95
C GLY A 28 -20.73 -10.24 1.06
N ILE A 29 -21.37 -11.28 1.56
CA ILE A 29 -22.44 -12.03 0.88
C ILE A 29 -23.82 -11.62 1.44
N PRO A 30 -24.10 -11.76 2.77
CA PRO A 30 -25.44 -11.50 3.30
C PRO A 30 -25.83 -10.01 3.34
N ARG A 31 -24.87 -9.12 3.53
CA ARG A 31 -25.11 -7.67 3.69
C ARG A 31 -24.05 -6.84 2.98
N ARG A 32 -24.11 -6.84 1.66
CA ARG A 32 -23.15 -6.09 0.78
C ARG A 32 -23.15 -4.60 1.07
N ASP A 33 -24.25 -4.03 1.46
CA ASP A 33 -24.41 -2.63 1.86
C ASP A 33 -23.52 -2.27 3.05
N ILE A 34 -23.48 -3.13 4.07
CA ILE A 34 -22.60 -2.93 5.24
C ILE A 34 -21.14 -3.03 4.84
N THR A 35 -20.76 -4.03 4.05
CA THR A 35 -19.39 -4.21 3.59
C THR A 35 -18.92 -3.03 2.75
N ALA A 36 -19.74 -2.56 1.80
CA ALA A 36 -19.40 -1.40 0.96
C ALA A 36 -19.20 -0.13 1.82
N ARG A 37 -20.06 0.12 2.80
CA ARG A 37 -19.94 1.26 3.70
C ARG A 37 -18.66 1.20 4.55
N LEU A 38 -18.33 0.04 5.13
CA LEU A 38 -17.13 -0.12 5.95
C LEU A 38 -15.85 -0.01 5.12
N THR A 39 -15.83 -0.63 3.94
CA THR A 39 -14.74 -0.51 2.95
C THR A 39 -14.53 0.95 2.54
N GLY A 40 -15.61 1.65 2.16
CA GLY A 40 -15.56 3.06 1.77
C GLY A 40 -14.97 3.94 2.86
N ARG A 41 -15.44 3.80 4.09
CA ARG A 41 -14.92 4.57 5.23
C ARG A 41 -13.42 4.40 5.45
N ILE A 42 -12.90 3.18 5.30
CA ILE A 42 -11.45 2.91 5.46
C ILE A 42 -10.68 3.60 4.35
N LEU A 43 -11.10 3.42 3.09
CA LEU A 43 -10.42 3.97 1.92
C LEU A 43 -10.46 5.50 1.90
N GLU A 44 -11.61 6.10 2.12
CA GLU A 44 -11.78 7.57 2.20
C GLU A 44 -10.91 8.18 3.29
N ARG A 45 -10.81 7.54 4.45
CA ARG A 45 -9.94 8.02 5.52
C ARG A 45 -8.46 7.86 5.18
N ALA A 46 -8.04 6.74 4.59
CA ALA A 46 -6.67 6.58 4.14
C ALA A 46 -6.30 7.68 3.12
N GLN A 47 -7.17 7.95 2.15
CA GLN A 47 -6.96 9.01 1.16
C GLN A 47 -6.94 10.41 1.79
N ALA A 48 -7.88 10.72 2.68
CA ALA A 48 -7.95 12.03 3.34
C ALA A 48 -6.71 12.34 4.19
N PHE A 49 -6.00 11.31 4.65
CA PHE A 49 -4.74 11.45 5.38
C PHE A 49 -3.50 11.35 4.47
N GLY A 50 -3.67 11.34 3.16
CA GLY A 50 -2.57 11.38 2.19
C GLY A 50 -1.84 10.05 1.98
N ALA A 51 -2.49 8.90 2.25
CA ALA A 51 -1.89 7.61 1.97
C ALA A 51 -1.84 7.33 0.47
N ASP A 52 -0.70 6.87 -0.03
CA ASP A 52 -0.53 6.42 -1.43
C ASP A 52 -1.06 5.00 -1.64
N ALA A 53 -1.13 4.18 -0.60
CA ALA A 53 -1.65 2.82 -0.64
C ALA A 53 -2.13 2.36 0.74
N VAL A 54 -2.97 1.32 0.74
CA VAL A 54 -3.36 0.61 1.96
C VAL A 54 -2.65 -0.74 2.00
N VAL A 55 -1.93 -1.05 3.08
CA VAL A 55 -1.25 -2.34 3.26
C VAL A 55 -2.02 -3.18 4.28
N VAL A 56 -2.39 -4.39 3.89
CA VAL A 56 -3.19 -5.31 4.70
C VAL A 56 -2.47 -6.63 4.96
N ALA A 57 -2.83 -7.30 6.07
CA ALA A 57 -2.33 -8.62 6.43
C ALA A 57 -3.43 -9.70 6.38
N CYS A 58 -4.68 -9.30 6.23
CA CYS A 58 -5.82 -10.20 6.12
C CYS A 58 -6.21 -10.38 4.64
N PRO A 59 -6.23 -11.60 4.09
CA PRO A 59 -6.58 -11.83 2.68
C PRO A 59 -8.01 -11.40 2.34
N LEU A 60 -8.94 -11.52 3.28
CA LEU A 60 -10.30 -11.05 3.10
C LEU A 60 -10.38 -9.52 3.06
N CYS A 61 -9.56 -8.83 3.84
CA CYS A 61 -9.45 -7.37 3.73
C CYS A 61 -8.82 -6.95 2.40
N HIS A 62 -7.80 -7.66 1.94
CA HIS A 62 -7.18 -7.42 0.64
C HIS A 62 -8.22 -7.49 -0.47
N MET A 63 -8.92 -8.62 -0.58
CA MET A 63 -9.98 -8.82 -1.56
C MET A 63 -11.07 -7.73 -1.47
N ASN A 64 -11.55 -7.43 -0.28
CA ASN A 64 -12.66 -6.50 -0.10
C ASN A 64 -12.28 -5.05 -0.44
N LEU A 65 -11.14 -4.58 0.07
CA LEU A 65 -10.67 -3.21 -0.13
C LEU A 65 -10.24 -2.97 -1.58
N ASP A 66 -9.72 -3.98 -2.28
CA ASP A 66 -9.35 -3.88 -3.67
C ASP A 66 -10.58 -4.03 -4.62
N LEU A 67 -11.28 -5.17 -4.55
CA LEU A 67 -12.35 -5.53 -5.48
C LEU A 67 -13.57 -4.61 -5.37
N ARG A 68 -13.92 -4.15 -4.15
CA ARG A 68 -15.18 -3.43 -3.89
C ARG A 68 -15.06 -1.92 -3.93
N GLN A 69 -13.91 -1.35 -4.28
CA GLN A 69 -13.74 0.10 -4.33
C GLN A 69 -14.80 0.82 -5.16
N ARG A 70 -15.10 0.31 -6.37
CA ARG A 70 -16.14 0.92 -7.22
C ARG A 70 -17.52 0.99 -6.55
N GLN A 71 -17.87 -0.03 -5.77
CA GLN A 71 -19.15 -0.07 -5.05
C GLN A 71 -19.14 0.80 -3.78
N ALA A 72 -17.98 0.90 -3.14
CA ALA A 72 -17.83 1.56 -1.85
C ALA A 72 -17.73 3.10 -1.96
N VAL A 73 -17.02 3.60 -3.01
CA VAL A 73 -16.68 5.02 -3.16
C VAL A 73 -17.02 5.60 -4.53
N GLY A 74 -17.94 4.97 -5.25
CA GLY A 74 -18.49 5.53 -6.49
C GLY A 74 -17.55 5.58 -7.69
N GLY A 75 -16.42 4.85 -7.67
CA GLY A 75 -15.52 4.69 -8.82
C GLY A 75 -14.55 5.84 -9.06
N SER A 76 -14.58 6.91 -8.28
CA SER A 76 -13.68 8.06 -8.40
C SER A 76 -12.32 7.83 -7.71
N MET A 77 -12.27 6.95 -6.73
CA MET A 77 -11.07 6.63 -5.98
C MET A 77 -10.34 5.43 -6.59
N LYS A 78 -9.02 5.53 -6.67
CA LYS A 78 -8.12 4.46 -7.11
C LYS A 78 -6.99 4.29 -6.08
N MET A 79 -7.32 3.73 -4.92
CA MET A 79 -6.36 3.47 -3.84
C MET A 79 -5.79 2.06 -3.99
N PRO A 80 -4.51 1.88 -4.33
CA PRO A 80 -3.90 0.56 -4.38
C PRO A 80 -3.96 -0.12 -3.01
N VAL A 81 -4.32 -1.40 -3.00
CA VAL A 81 -4.35 -2.20 -1.78
C VAL A 81 -3.34 -3.33 -1.91
N LEU A 82 -2.27 -3.25 -1.14
CA LEU A 82 -1.19 -4.23 -1.18
C LEU A 82 -1.33 -5.23 -0.04
N TYR A 83 -1.06 -6.49 -0.33
CA TYR A 83 -0.84 -7.46 0.72
C TYR A 83 0.54 -7.25 1.35
N PHE A 84 0.70 -7.51 2.64
CA PHE A 84 1.95 -7.21 3.34
C PHE A 84 3.19 -7.88 2.74
N THR A 85 3.03 -9.08 2.13
CA THR A 85 4.12 -9.78 1.45
C THR A 85 4.54 -9.08 0.16
N GLN A 86 3.63 -8.39 -0.54
CA GLN A 86 3.97 -7.58 -1.70
C GLN A 86 4.84 -6.38 -1.30
N LEU A 87 4.53 -5.72 -0.18
CA LEU A 87 5.38 -4.67 0.37
C LEU A 87 6.77 -5.21 0.78
N MET A 88 6.82 -6.42 1.36
CA MET A 88 8.10 -7.09 1.64
C MET A 88 8.91 -7.34 0.37
N GLY A 89 8.28 -7.88 -0.67
CA GLY A 89 8.93 -8.13 -1.94
C GLY A 89 9.54 -6.87 -2.56
N LEU A 90 8.80 -5.75 -2.56
CA LEU A 90 9.30 -4.44 -2.98
C LEU A 90 10.52 -3.99 -2.17
N ALA A 91 10.46 -4.13 -0.84
CA ALA A 91 11.57 -3.75 0.04
C ALA A 91 12.82 -4.62 -0.14
N LEU A 92 12.65 -5.88 -0.55
CA LEU A 92 13.74 -6.81 -0.86
C LEU A 92 14.23 -6.70 -2.31
N GLY A 93 13.67 -5.82 -3.11
CA GLY A 93 14.07 -5.60 -4.50
C GLY A 93 13.64 -6.70 -5.47
N LEU A 94 12.56 -7.44 -5.15
CA LEU A 94 12.03 -8.44 -6.08
C LEU A 94 11.40 -7.76 -7.31
N PRO A 95 11.51 -8.37 -8.50
CA PRO A 95 10.88 -7.85 -9.70
C PRO A 95 9.36 -7.70 -9.54
N HIS A 96 8.80 -6.61 -10.02
CA HIS A 96 7.37 -6.31 -9.88
C HIS A 96 6.48 -7.41 -10.46
N GLN A 97 6.94 -8.10 -11.52
CA GLN A 97 6.25 -9.19 -12.19
C GLN A 97 6.06 -10.42 -11.28
N GLU A 98 6.92 -10.62 -10.30
CA GLU A 98 6.84 -11.73 -9.35
C GLU A 98 5.90 -11.45 -8.17
N LEU A 99 5.46 -10.20 -8.02
CA LEU A 99 4.65 -9.76 -6.89
C LEU A 99 3.14 -9.84 -7.14
N GLY A 100 2.71 -10.27 -8.33
CA GLY A 100 1.30 -10.51 -8.67
C GLY A 100 0.44 -9.23 -8.72
N PHE A 101 1.03 -8.08 -9.01
CA PHE A 101 0.33 -6.80 -9.10
C PHE A 101 -0.69 -6.76 -10.24
N GLU A 102 -0.50 -7.56 -11.27
CA GLU A 102 -1.42 -7.71 -12.41
C GLU A 102 -2.78 -8.31 -12.02
N LYS A 103 -2.89 -8.88 -10.83
CA LYS A 103 -4.13 -9.46 -10.29
C LYS A 103 -4.95 -8.48 -9.46
N LEU A 104 -4.41 -7.30 -9.18
CA LEU A 104 -5.12 -6.27 -8.43
C LEU A 104 -6.17 -5.59 -9.29
N CYS A 105 -7.32 -5.29 -8.72
CA CYS A 105 -8.39 -4.55 -9.40
C CYS A 105 -8.05 -3.07 -9.57
N VAL A 106 -7.24 -2.53 -8.67
CA VAL A 106 -6.70 -1.18 -8.75
C VAL A 106 -5.19 -1.28 -8.98
N SER A 107 -4.74 -0.85 -10.16
CA SER A 107 -3.31 -0.90 -10.53
C SER A 107 -2.47 -0.05 -9.56
N PRO A 108 -1.33 -0.57 -9.08
CA PRO A 108 -0.37 0.15 -8.27
C PRO A 108 0.68 0.92 -9.08
N ASP A 109 0.56 1.02 -10.42
CA ASP A 109 1.61 1.53 -11.31
C ASP A 109 2.13 2.91 -10.92
N GLU A 110 1.25 3.81 -10.47
CA GLU A 110 1.65 5.14 -10.02
C GLU A 110 2.49 5.06 -8.74
N LEU A 111 2.08 4.21 -7.81
CA LEU A 111 2.83 3.95 -6.58
C LEU A 111 4.20 3.33 -6.89
N LEU A 112 4.26 2.34 -7.78
CA LEU A 112 5.51 1.68 -8.17
C LEU A 112 6.49 2.67 -8.79
N ARG A 113 6.03 3.55 -9.69
CA ARG A 113 6.88 4.62 -10.25
C ARG A 113 7.45 5.57 -9.18
N LYS A 114 6.65 5.91 -8.15
CA LYS A 114 7.13 6.71 -7.02
C LYS A 114 8.20 5.98 -6.21
N ILE A 115 8.01 4.68 -5.98
CA ILE A 115 8.96 3.84 -5.25
C ILE A 115 10.27 3.72 -6.02
N ASP A 116 10.22 3.41 -7.31
CA ASP A 116 11.41 3.26 -8.16
C ASP A 116 12.21 4.57 -8.23
N ALA A 117 11.53 5.71 -8.38
CA ALA A 117 12.18 7.02 -8.37
C ALA A 117 12.84 7.33 -7.02
N ALA A 118 12.19 7.00 -5.91
CA ALA A 118 12.75 7.21 -4.57
C ALA A 118 13.95 6.29 -4.30
N GLN A 119 13.91 5.05 -4.76
CA GLN A 119 15.02 4.10 -4.64
C GLN A 119 16.22 4.54 -5.48
N ALA A 120 16.00 4.99 -6.72
CA ALA A 120 17.04 5.52 -7.58
C ALA A 120 17.72 6.76 -6.99
N ALA A 121 16.93 7.68 -6.42
CA ALA A 121 17.47 8.86 -5.74
C ALA A 121 18.33 8.49 -4.51
N LYS A 122 17.87 7.52 -3.73
CA LYS A 122 18.58 7.03 -2.55
C LYS A 122 19.90 6.33 -2.90
N ALA A 123 19.90 5.55 -3.98
CA ALA A 123 21.10 4.88 -4.49
C ALA A 123 22.13 5.90 -5.04
N ALA A 124 21.65 6.95 -5.71
CA ALA A 124 22.51 8.03 -6.18
C ALA A 124 23.15 8.82 -5.03
N ALA A 125 22.38 9.11 -3.98
CA ALA A 125 22.91 9.80 -2.78
C ALA A 125 23.96 8.95 -2.05
N ALA A 126 23.72 7.64 -1.89
CA ALA A 126 24.68 6.74 -1.24
C ALA A 126 26.02 6.67 -1.99
N LYS A 127 25.99 6.63 -3.33
CA LYS A 127 27.21 6.66 -4.16
C LYS A 127 27.96 7.99 -4.08
N ALA A 128 27.25 9.10 -3.88
CA ALA A 128 27.87 10.41 -3.72
C ALA A 128 28.60 10.54 -2.37
N ASP A 129 28.03 9.96 -1.32
CA ASP A 129 28.64 9.92 0.01
C ASP A 129 29.90 9.05 0.03
N GLU A 130 29.88 7.87 -0.60
CA GLU A 130 31.06 6.98 -0.73
C GLU A 130 32.21 7.68 -1.50
N ALA A 131 31.89 8.34 -2.61
CA ALA A 131 32.89 9.08 -3.40
C ALA A 131 33.52 10.26 -2.63
N THR A 132 32.77 10.84 -1.70
CA THR A 132 33.26 11.96 -0.87
C THR A 132 34.18 11.46 0.27
N GLU A 133 33.94 10.25 0.76
CA GLU A 133 34.74 9.61 1.79
C GLU A 133 36.09 9.10 1.24
N GLU A 134 36.07 8.50 0.04
CA GLU A 134 37.32 8.12 -0.68
C GLU A 134 38.20 9.29 -1.06
N ALA A 135 37.63 10.47 -1.35
CA ALA A 135 38.39 11.68 -1.68
C ALA A 135 39.05 12.36 -0.46
N LYS A 136 38.68 11.94 0.76
CA LYS A 136 39.20 12.46 2.03
C LYS A 136 40.29 11.59 2.68
N ALA A 137 40.50 10.39 2.17
CA ALA A 137 41.50 9.43 2.68
C ALA A 137 42.81 9.56 1.90
#